data_34a2a72ab66942c7fb9ce5936b1d6c80
#
_entry.id   34a2a72ab66942c7fb9ce5936b1d6c80
#
_cell.length_a   1.000
_cell.length_b   1.000
_cell.length_c   1.000
_cell.angle_alpha   90.00
_cell.angle_beta   90.00
_cell.angle_gamma   90.00
#
_symmetry.space_group_name_H-M   'P 1'
#
loop_
_entity.id
_entity.type
_entity.pdbx_description
1 polymer ?
#
loop_
_entity_poly.entity_id
_entity_poly.type
_entity_poly.pdbx_seq_one_letter_code
_entity_poly.pdbx_strand_id
1 'polypeptide(L)'
;MLTAGVSTACLYPMPTEEALYDLALGGVQNVEIFINTHSELRKSFIMSLGDILRRFDISCCSMHPFSGEMESMMFFSEYERRFEDMLDYYKHYFAAAEALGAKIFVLHGGKSGGNVSLYAERFSRLSDAAKEFGVTVAQENVARFASRSLSFLEELKKQLGDSAAFVLDVKQAVRSGENPTKMLSALGSSIKHVHISDHGQYGDCMLLGSGNFQVKNFLQSLSQFSPDCTVMLELYRNAFGCTADLVQNYQVLCRMVQSLE
;
A
#
# COMPACT_ATOMS: atom_id res chain seq x y z
N MET A 1 -4.63 11.87 -12.64
CA MET A 1 -4.83 10.60 -13.38
C MET A 1 -4.38 9.42 -12.55
N LEU A 2 -5.15 8.30 -12.54
CA LEU A 2 -4.72 7.10 -11.81
C LEU A 2 -3.38 6.59 -12.34
N THR A 3 -2.51 6.13 -11.45
CA THR A 3 -1.20 5.57 -11.81
C THR A 3 -1.19 4.06 -11.51
N ALA A 4 -1.04 3.24 -12.57
CA ALA A 4 -0.98 1.79 -12.44
C ALA A 4 0.46 1.32 -12.16
N GLY A 5 0.62 0.33 -11.28
CA GLY A 5 1.92 -0.25 -10.93
C GLY A 5 1.82 -1.66 -10.35
N VAL A 6 2.93 -2.16 -9.84
CA VAL A 6 3.06 -3.51 -9.24
C VAL A 6 3.85 -3.43 -7.95
N SER A 7 3.40 -4.13 -6.90
CA SER A 7 4.15 -4.29 -5.67
C SER A 7 5.21 -5.40 -5.81
N THR A 8 6.44 -5.14 -5.37
CA THR A 8 7.50 -6.15 -5.29
C THR A 8 7.12 -7.30 -4.35
N ALA A 9 6.20 -7.06 -3.40
CA ALA A 9 5.64 -8.09 -2.52
C ALA A 9 5.02 -9.28 -3.26
N CYS A 10 4.54 -9.07 -4.50
CA CYS A 10 3.99 -10.15 -5.33
C CYS A 10 5.00 -11.28 -5.58
N LEU A 11 6.28 -10.96 -5.60
CA LEU A 11 7.35 -11.91 -5.92
C LEU A 11 8.01 -12.52 -4.67
N TYR A 12 7.58 -12.14 -3.46
CA TYR A 12 8.09 -12.79 -2.24
C TYR A 12 7.97 -14.33 -2.33
N PRO A 13 9.02 -15.11 -1.95
CA PRO A 13 10.23 -14.77 -1.18
C PRO A 13 11.46 -14.37 -2.02
N MET A 14 11.31 -13.93 -3.27
CA MET A 14 12.41 -13.38 -4.06
C MET A 14 13.00 -12.14 -3.34
N PRO A 15 14.33 -11.96 -3.29
CA PRO A 15 14.96 -10.74 -2.76
C PRO A 15 14.40 -9.48 -3.42
N THR A 16 14.29 -8.40 -2.65
CA THR A 16 13.64 -7.15 -3.11
C THR A 16 14.30 -6.58 -4.37
N GLU A 17 15.63 -6.59 -4.44
CA GLU A 17 16.39 -6.13 -5.59
C GLU A 17 16.19 -6.99 -6.85
N GLU A 18 16.07 -8.31 -6.67
CA GLU A 18 15.78 -9.24 -7.77
C GLU A 18 14.34 -9.06 -8.26
N ALA A 19 13.38 -8.94 -7.33
CA ALA A 19 11.98 -8.68 -7.64
C ALA A 19 11.82 -7.37 -8.44
N LEU A 20 12.47 -6.29 -7.99
CA LEU A 20 12.47 -5.01 -8.69
C LEU A 20 13.09 -5.13 -10.08
N TYR A 21 14.21 -5.84 -10.20
CA TYR A 21 14.90 -6.04 -11.48
C TYR A 21 14.06 -6.85 -12.48
N ASP A 22 13.39 -7.92 -12.01
CA ASP A 22 12.49 -8.73 -12.84
C ASP A 22 11.29 -7.92 -13.34
N LEU A 23 10.67 -7.09 -12.48
CA LEU A 23 9.60 -6.19 -12.88
C LEU A 23 10.09 -5.16 -13.90
N ALA A 24 11.28 -4.63 -13.71
CA ALA A 24 11.93 -3.70 -14.63
C ALA A 24 12.15 -4.31 -16.03
N LEU A 25 12.67 -5.53 -16.09
CA LEU A 25 12.84 -6.27 -17.35
C LEU A 25 11.50 -6.56 -18.03
N GLY A 26 10.42 -6.72 -17.25
CA GLY A 26 9.05 -6.86 -17.74
C GLY A 26 8.42 -5.56 -18.26
N GLY A 27 9.10 -4.42 -18.12
CA GLY A 27 8.60 -3.11 -18.59
C GLY A 27 7.58 -2.46 -17.63
N VAL A 28 7.59 -2.82 -16.34
CA VAL A 28 6.81 -2.15 -15.31
C VAL A 28 7.40 -0.77 -15.06
N GLN A 29 6.58 0.27 -15.13
CA GLN A 29 7.02 1.67 -15.01
C GLN A 29 6.82 2.27 -13.62
N ASN A 30 5.89 1.71 -12.83
CA ASN A 30 5.59 2.20 -11.48
C ASN A 30 5.58 1.03 -10.51
N VAL A 31 6.23 1.20 -9.37
CA VAL A 31 6.34 0.13 -8.39
C VAL A 31 6.01 0.61 -6.98
N GLU A 32 5.55 -0.34 -6.17
CA GLU A 32 5.66 -0.29 -4.73
C GLU A 32 6.85 -1.16 -4.32
N ILE A 33 7.69 -0.63 -3.43
CA ILE A 33 8.81 -1.39 -2.88
C ILE A 33 8.43 -1.91 -1.50
N PHE A 34 8.34 -3.23 -1.37
CA PHE A 34 8.19 -3.93 -0.11
C PHE A 34 9.57 -4.21 0.48
N ILE A 35 9.84 -3.64 1.66
CA ILE A 35 11.07 -3.90 2.42
C ILE A 35 10.87 -5.17 3.24
N ASN A 36 11.68 -6.20 3.02
CA ASN A 36 11.53 -7.50 3.64
C ASN A 36 12.29 -7.66 4.96
N THR A 37 13.33 -6.84 5.19
CA THR A 37 14.17 -6.96 6.40
C THR A 37 14.90 -5.65 6.73
N HIS A 38 15.35 -5.53 7.98
CA HIS A 38 16.08 -4.35 8.48
C HIS A 38 17.34 -4.01 7.65
N SER A 39 18.07 -5.00 7.16
CA SER A 39 19.30 -4.73 6.38
C SER A 39 19.03 -4.04 5.04
N GLU A 40 17.81 -4.16 4.51
CA GLU A 40 17.38 -3.49 3.29
C GLU A 40 17.17 -1.97 3.47
N LEU A 41 17.11 -1.48 4.72
CA LEU A 41 17.08 -0.04 5.02
C LEU A 41 18.47 0.60 5.03
N ARG A 42 19.54 -0.17 4.86
CA ARG A 42 20.88 0.39 4.79
C ARG A 42 21.04 1.26 3.55
N LYS A 43 21.71 2.39 3.71
CA LYS A 43 21.92 3.38 2.64
C LYS A 43 22.48 2.74 1.34
N SER A 44 23.43 1.81 1.45
CA SER A 44 24.01 1.13 0.28
C SER A 44 22.98 0.30 -0.48
N PHE A 45 22.07 -0.38 0.22
CA PHE A 45 21.02 -1.16 -0.40
C PHE A 45 19.97 -0.26 -1.06
N ILE A 46 19.52 0.80 -0.37
CA ILE A 46 18.60 1.79 -0.96
C ILE A 46 19.20 2.45 -2.20
N MET A 47 20.50 2.76 -2.19
CA MET A 47 21.19 3.28 -3.37
C MET A 47 21.15 2.27 -4.55
N SER A 48 21.36 0.97 -4.27
CA SER A 48 21.29 -0.05 -5.33
C SER A 48 19.89 -0.19 -5.94
N LEU A 49 18.82 -0.08 -5.13
CA LEU A 49 17.46 -0.02 -5.66
C LEU A 49 17.25 1.24 -6.51
N GLY A 50 17.74 2.39 -6.04
CA GLY A 50 17.71 3.65 -6.79
C GLY A 50 18.46 3.58 -8.13
N ASP A 51 19.55 2.81 -8.22
CA ASP A 51 20.27 2.58 -9.49
C ASP A 51 19.40 1.77 -10.48
N ILE A 52 18.67 0.76 -10.01
CA ILE A 52 17.73 0.00 -10.84
C ILE A 52 16.61 0.90 -11.34
N LEU A 53 15.97 1.67 -10.44
CA LEU A 53 14.89 2.60 -10.80
C LEU A 53 15.34 3.58 -11.89
N ARG A 54 16.50 4.22 -11.70
CA ARG A 54 17.05 5.18 -12.70
C ARG A 54 17.41 4.51 -14.01
N ARG A 55 18.03 3.33 -13.97
CA ARG A 55 18.45 2.59 -15.17
C ARG A 55 17.28 2.25 -16.08
N PHE A 56 16.12 1.93 -15.50
CA PHE A 56 14.94 1.50 -16.27
C PHE A 56 13.84 2.56 -16.34
N ASP A 57 14.10 3.78 -15.85
CA ASP A 57 13.14 4.88 -15.79
C ASP A 57 11.82 4.50 -15.08
N ILE A 58 11.96 3.91 -13.90
CA ILE A 58 10.85 3.43 -13.08
C ILE A 58 10.61 4.39 -11.91
N SER A 59 9.35 4.71 -11.65
CA SER A 59 8.92 5.49 -10.50
C SER A 59 8.58 4.58 -9.31
N CYS A 60 9.15 4.84 -8.14
CA CYS A 60 8.71 4.27 -6.88
C CYS A 60 7.56 5.12 -6.34
N CYS A 61 6.34 4.59 -6.30
CA CYS A 61 5.15 5.32 -5.85
C CYS A 61 4.93 5.21 -4.35
N SER A 62 5.19 4.04 -3.79
CA SER A 62 4.92 3.71 -2.39
C SER A 62 5.99 2.78 -1.82
N MET A 63 6.06 2.76 -0.49
CA MET A 63 6.89 1.84 0.27
C MET A 63 6.05 1.12 1.30
N HIS A 64 6.27 -0.19 1.43
CA HIS A 64 5.57 -1.07 2.34
C HIS A 64 6.56 -1.72 3.33
N PRO A 65 6.35 -1.66 4.66
CA PRO A 65 7.27 -2.19 5.64
C PRO A 65 7.02 -3.68 5.94
N PHE A 66 8.07 -4.43 6.25
CA PHE A 66 7.95 -5.79 6.80
C PHE A 66 7.48 -5.80 8.27
N SER A 67 7.65 -4.68 8.96
CA SER A 67 7.44 -4.56 10.41
C SER A 67 5.97 -4.35 10.82
N GLY A 68 5.02 -4.47 9.91
CA GLY A 68 3.60 -4.21 10.16
C GLY A 68 3.00 -4.96 11.35
N GLU A 69 3.44 -6.21 11.63
CA GLU A 69 3.00 -6.95 12.83
C GLU A 69 3.48 -6.31 14.15
N MET A 70 4.59 -5.58 14.14
CA MET A 70 5.13 -4.88 15.32
C MET A 70 4.38 -3.58 15.60
N GLU A 71 3.77 -2.96 14.60
CA GLU A 71 3.08 -1.67 14.72
C GLU A 71 2.04 -1.67 15.83
N SER A 72 1.26 -2.74 15.92
CA SER A 72 0.22 -2.88 16.95
C SER A 72 0.76 -2.78 18.36
N MET A 73 1.90 -3.42 18.62
CA MET A 73 2.51 -3.46 19.95
C MET A 73 3.28 -2.17 20.25
N MET A 74 3.90 -1.58 19.24
CA MET A 74 4.80 -0.45 19.41
C MET A 74 4.05 0.88 19.32
N PHE A 75 3.38 1.17 18.21
CA PHE A 75 2.71 2.46 18.01
C PHE A 75 1.40 2.58 18.78
N PHE A 76 0.58 1.52 18.78
CA PHE A 76 -0.81 1.60 19.27
C PHE A 76 -0.99 1.05 20.67
N SER A 77 0.08 0.96 21.45
CA SER A 77 0.04 0.69 22.89
C SER A 77 0.01 1.99 23.70
N GLU A 78 -0.48 1.91 24.96
CA GLU A 78 -0.44 3.04 25.90
C GLU A 78 0.97 3.35 26.40
N TYR A 79 1.97 2.54 26.06
CA TYR A 79 3.34 2.70 26.54
C TYR A 79 4.14 3.64 25.64
N GLU A 80 4.26 4.91 26.05
CA GLU A 80 4.86 6.00 25.29
C GLU A 80 6.26 5.67 24.73
N ARG A 81 7.13 5.07 25.52
CA ARG A 81 8.51 4.73 25.07
C ARG A 81 8.52 3.77 23.87
N ARG A 82 7.53 2.87 23.77
CA ARG A 82 7.41 1.99 22.59
C ARG A 82 7.11 2.80 21.35
N PHE A 83 6.23 3.77 21.48
CA PHE A 83 5.91 4.67 20.36
C PHE A 83 7.16 5.44 19.91
N GLU A 84 7.89 6.06 20.84
CA GLU A 84 9.08 6.85 20.51
C GLU A 84 10.18 5.98 19.86
N ASP A 85 10.48 4.81 20.42
CA ASP A 85 11.45 3.88 19.86
C ASP A 85 11.09 3.45 18.44
N MET A 86 9.79 3.17 18.19
CA MET A 86 9.33 2.76 16.87
C MET A 86 9.25 3.92 15.89
N LEU A 87 8.94 5.12 16.36
CA LEU A 87 8.96 6.33 15.55
C LEU A 87 10.38 6.62 15.03
N ASP A 88 11.40 6.51 15.91
CA ASP A 88 12.79 6.66 15.51
C ASP A 88 13.21 5.57 14.51
N TYR A 89 12.72 4.35 14.68
CA TYR A 89 12.96 3.29 13.72
C TYR A 89 12.29 3.58 12.37
N TYR A 90 11.03 4.10 12.35
CA TYR A 90 10.30 4.39 11.13
C TYR A 90 10.86 5.57 10.34
N LYS A 91 11.58 6.47 10.96
CA LYS A 91 12.36 7.51 10.24
C LYS A 91 13.35 6.90 9.24
N HIS A 92 13.88 5.69 9.50
CA HIS A 92 14.72 4.98 8.51
C HIS A 92 13.92 4.58 7.25
N TYR A 93 12.66 4.15 7.42
CA TYR A 93 11.78 3.90 6.29
C TYR A 93 11.45 5.18 5.53
N PHE A 94 11.14 6.26 6.25
CA PHE A 94 10.80 7.55 5.61
C PHE A 94 11.98 8.11 4.83
N ALA A 95 13.19 8.05 5.37
CA ALA A 95 14.41 8.43 4.67
C ALA A 95 14.69 7.54 3.43
N ALA A 96 14.40 6.25 3.53
CA ALA A 96 14.49 5.34 2.39
C ALA A 96 13.43 5.66 1.31
N ALA A 97 12.19 5.94 1.73
CA ALA A 97 11.11 6.34 0.82
C ALA A 97 11.46 7.64 0.08
N GLU A 98 11.93 8.66 0.80
CA GLU A 98 12.41 9.92 0.22
C GLU A 98 13.52 9.67 -0.80
N ALA A 99 14.54 8.87 -0.46
CA ALA A 99 15.67 8.57 -1.33
C ALA A 99 15.27 7.84 -2.61
N LEU A 100 14.20 7.03 -2.58
CA LEU A 100 13.64 6.32 -3.73
C LEU A 100 12.55 7.12 -4.46
N GLY A 101 12.13 8.27 -3.94
CA GLY A 101 11.10 9.12 -4.50
C GLY A 101 9.67 8.71 -4.18
N ALA A 102 9.47 7.70 -3.31
CA ALA A 102 8.15 7.25 -2.87
C ALA A 102 7.42 8.35 -2.10
N LYS A 103 6.13 8.53 -2.40
CA LYS A 103 5.29 9.56 -1.76
C LYS A 103 4.31 9.00 -0.74
N ILE A 104 4.10 7.70 -0.75
CA ILE A 104 3.16 7.00 0.12
C ILE A 104 3.90 5.94 0.91
N PHE A 105 3.60 5.85 2.21
CA PHE A 105 4.04 4.80 3.09
C PHE A 105 2.84 4.04 3.65
N VAL A 106 2.80 2.73 3.43
CA VAL A 106 1.71 1.86 3.86
C VAL A 106 1.85 1.55 5.34
N LEU A 107 0.79 1.76 6.12
CA LEU A 107 0.73 1.44 7.54
C LEU A 107 -0.36 0.39 7.79
N HIS A 108 0.00 -0.74 8.40
CA HIS A 108 -0.98 -1.76 8.80
C HIS A 108 -1.77 -1.38 10.05
N GLY A 109 -1.10 -0.78 11.03
CA GLY A 109 -1.73 -0.23 12.23
C GLY A 109 -1.88 -1.18 13.40
N GLY A 110 -2.89 -0.92 14.26
CA GLY A 110 -3.15 -1.66 15.49
C GLY A 110 -4.11 -2.83 15.30
N LYS A 111 -3.86 -3.96 15.98
CA LYS A 111 -4.77 -5.13 16.00
C LYS A 111 -6.08 -4.86 16.73
N SER A 112 -6.04 -3.99 17.74
CA SER A 112 -7.21 -3.57 18.51
C SER A 112 -7.58 -2.13 18.13
N GLY A 113 -8.86 -1.90 17.88
CA GLY A 113 -9.42 -0.56 17.67
C GLY A 113 -9.57 0.25 18.94
N GLY A 114 -9.50 -0.36 20.10
CA GLY A 114 -9.50 0.18 21.46
C GLY A 114 -9.98 1.62 21.59
N ASN A 115 -9.07 2.50 22.00
CA ASN A 115 -9.29 3.94 22.04
C ASN A 115 -8.95 4.57 20.69
N VAL A 116 -9.95 4.86 19.85
CA VAL A 116 -9.76 5.45 18.53
C VAL A 116 -9.09 6.83 18.62
N SER A 117 -9.29 7.57 19.70
CA SER A 117 -8.64 8.89 19.89
C SER A 117 -7.13 8.73 20.11
N LEU A 118 -6.71 7.75 20.91
CA LEU A 118 -5.28 7.42 21.04
C LEU A 118 -4.72 6.96 19.69
N TYR A 119 -5.47 6.16 18.96
CA TYR A 119 -5.05 5.70 17.63
C TYR A 119 -4.83 6.89 16.67
N ALA A 120 -5.77 7.82 16.62
CA ALA A 120 -5.68 9.01 15.78
C ALA A 120 -4.51 9.92 16.20
N GLU A 121 -4.28 10.10 17.50
CA GLU A 121 -3.14 10.85 18.04
C GLU A 121 -1.81 10.21 17.58
N ARG A 122 -1.64 8.90 17.73
CA ARG A 122 -0.45 8.16 17.31
C ARG A 122 -0.23 8.23 15.80
N PHE A 123 -1.30 8.03 15.04
CA PHE A 123 -1.25 8.16 13.58
C PHE A 123 -0.85 9.57 13.15
N SER A 124 -1.37 10.62 13.80
CA SER A 124 -1.03 12.02 13.49
C SER A 124 0.45 12.30 13.74
N ARG A 125 0.99 11.87 14.89
CA ARG A 125 2.41 12.05 15.22
C ARG A 125 3.34 11.32 14.23
N LEU A 126 2.95 10.09 13.83
CA LEU A 126 3.67 9.33 12.81
C LEU A 126 3.63 10.06 11.45
N SER A 127 2.45 10.57 11.07
CA SER A 127 2.26 11.32 9.83
C SER A 127 3.07 12.62 9.82
N ASP A 128 3.14 13.33 10.95
CA ASP A 128 3.92 14.56 11.04
C ASP A 128 5.42 14.29 10.87
N ALA A 129 5.93 13.21 11.47
CA ALA A 129 7.31 12.79 11.26
C ALA A 129 7.60 12.40 9.80
N ALA A 130 6.66 11.71 9.12
CA ALA A 130 6.83 11.33 7.73
C ALA A 130 6.81 12.53 6.77
N LYS A 131 6.04 13.58 7.09
CA LYS A 131 5.99 14.82 6.29
C LYS A 131 7.35 15.52 6.17
N GLU A 132 8.24 15.38 7.17
CA GLU A 132 9.60 15.92 7.12
C GLU A 132 10.41 15.32 5.95
N PHE A 133 10.04 14.12 5.50
CA PHE A 133 10.62 13.40 4.36
C PHE A 133 9.79 13.51 3.08
N GLY A 134 8.74 14.32 3.08
CA GLY A 134 7.83 14.46 1.93
C GLY A 134 6.98 13.21 1.65
N VAL A 135 6.73 12.40 2.69
CA VAL A 135 6.01 11.12 2.63
C VAL A 135 4.65 11.22 3.34
N THR A 136 3.62 10.66 2.74
CA THR A 136 2.28 10.52 3.33
C THR A 136 2.11 9.12 3.90
N VAL A 137 1.89 9.00 5.21
CA VAL A 137 1.47 7.72 5.83
C VAL A 137 0.02 7.46 5.50
N ALA A 138 -0.30 6.29 4.98
CA ALA A 138 -1.65 5.88 4.63
C ALA A 138 -2.02 4.57 5.33
N GLN A 139 -3.14 4.60 6.09
CA GLN A 139 -3.66 3.44 6.83
C GLN A 139 -4.28 2.41 5.88
N GLU A 140 -3.78 1.20 5.87
CA GLU A 140 -4.35 0.09 5.12
C GLU A 140 -5.48 -0.63 5.90
N ASN A 141 -6.50 -1.12 5.18
CA ASN A 141 -7.62 -1.90 5.72
C ASN A 141 -7.25 -3.38 5.89
N VAL A 142 -6.37 -3.70 6.82
CA VAL A 142 -5.86 -5.07 7.01
C VAL A 142 -6.82 -5.96 7.77
N ALA A 143 -7.18 -7.13 7.23
CA ALA A 143 -8.21 -8.03 7.76
C ALA A 143 -7.97 -8.51 9.21
N ARG A 144 -6.73 -8.55 9.68
CA ARG A 144 -6.35 -8.96 11.04
C ARG A 144 -6.19 -7.79 12.02
N PHE A 145 -6.46 -6.56 11.56
CA PHE A 145 -6.25 -5.33 12.32
C PHE A 145 -7.59 -4.60 12.55
N ALA A 146 -7.58 -3.56 13.36
CA ALA A 146 -8.76 -2.73 13.62
C ALA A 146 -9.29 -2.09 12.33
N SER A 147 -8.38 -1.71 11.45
CA SER A 147 -8.66 -1.11 10.14
C SER A 147 -9.43 -1.99 9.16
N ARG A 148 -9.65 -3.27 9.49
CA ARG A 148 -10.52 -4.16 8.70
C ARG A 148 -11.95 -3.64 8.55
N SER A 149 -12.45 -2.94 9.56
CA SER A 149 -13.84 -2.48 9.64
C SER A 149 -14.00 -1.11 9.02
N LEU A 150 -14.96 -0.97 8.10
CA LEU A 150 -15.32 0.32 7.53
C LEU A 150 -15.71 1.33 8.61
N SER A 151 -16.48 0.91 9.64
CA SER A 151 -16.89 1.79 10.72
C SER A 151 -15.71 2.36 11.52
N PHE A 152 -14.65 1.58 11.72
CA PHE A 152 -13.42 2.06 12.36
C PHE A 152 -12.72 3.11 11.48
N LEU A 153 -12.60 2.86 10.17
CA LEU A 153 -11.96 3.79 9.25
C LEU A 153 -12.73 5.10 9.09
N GLU A 154 -14.08 5.05 9.12
CA GLU A 154 -14.92 6.25 9.12
C GLU A 154 -14.72 7.08 10.38
N GLU A 155 -14.67 6.45 11.56
CA GLU A 155 -14.40 7.18 12.80
C GLU A 155 -12.98 7.74 12.83
N LEU A 156 -11.98 6.98 12.38
CA LEU A 156 -10.61 7.45 12.24
C LEU A 156 -10.52 8.64 11.27
N LYS A 157 -11.18 8.56 10.12
CA LYS A 157 -11.28 9.65 9.13
C LYS A 157 -11.87 10.92 9.77
N LYS A 158 -12.93 10.78 10.54
CA LYS A 158 -13.58 11.89 11.24
C LYS A 158 -12.63 12.59 12.22
N GLN A 159 -11.82 11.81 12.97
CA GLN A 159 -10.87 12.36 13.93
C GLN A 159 -9.65 13.01 13.26
N LEU A 160 -9.18 12.46 12.15
CA LEU A 160 -8.03 12.97 11.41
C LEU A 160 -8.38 14.15 10.48
N GLY A 161 -9.65 14.30 10.10
CA GLY A 161 -10.11 15.35 9.18
C GLY A 161 -9.37 15.28 7.82
N ASP A 162 -8.87 16.42 7.36
CA ASP A 162 -8.18 16.56 6.07
C ASP A 162 -6.82 15.84 6.02
N SER A 163 -6.26 15.45 7.17
CA SER A 163 -5.02 14.67 7.24
C SER A 163 -5.22 13.15 7.07
N ALA A 164 -6.48 12.70 6.96
CA ALA A 164 -6.79 11.30 6.76
C ALA A 164 -6.28 10.79 5.40
N ALA A 165 -5.46 9.73 5.43
CA ALA A 165 -4.97 9.06 4.25
C ALA A 165 -5.09 7.54 4.41
N PHE A 166 -5.64 6.87 3.40
CA PHE A 166 -5.91 5.45 3.42
C PHE A 166 -5.33 4.73 2.20
N VAL A 167 -4.92 3.48 2.45
CA VAL A 167 -4.72 2.47 1.41
C VAL A 167 -5.96 1.58 1.40
N LEU A 168 -6.62 1.44 0.27
CA LEU A 168 -7.71 0.48 0.10
C LEU A 168 -7.19 -0.78 -0.58
N ASP A 169 -7.05 -1.84 0.19
CA ASP A 169 -6.72 -3.17 -0.32
C ASP A 169 -8.00 -3.97 -0.55
N VAL A 170 -8.23 -4.37 -1.82
CA VAL A 170 -9.42 -5.10 -2.25
C VAL A 170 -9.48 -6.48 -1.61
N LYS A 171 -8.36 -7.24 -1.57
CA LYS A 171 -8.35 -8.59 -0.98
C LYS A 171 -8.58 -8.55 0.53
N GLN A 172 -8.03 -7.55 1.22
CA GLN A 172 -8.23 -7.39 2.66
C GLN A 172 -9.67 -7.00 3.00
N ALA A 173 -10.31 -6.15 2.18
CA ALA A 173 -11.72 -5.81 2.32
C ALA A 173 -12.59 -7.07 2.19
N VAL A 174 -12.39 -7.86 1.14
CA VAL A 174 -13.13 -9.12 0.91
C VAL A 174 -12.96 -10.11 2.08
N ARG A 175 -11.73 -10.29 2.56
CA ARG A 175 -11.42 -11.14 3.72
C ARG A 175 -12.09 -10.69 5.01
N SER A 176 -12.32 -9.39 5.12
CA SER A 176 -13.00 -8.80 6.28
C SER A 176 -14.52 -8.88 6.18
N GLY A 177 -15.06 -9.37 5.06
CA GLY A 177 -16.49 -9.36 4.77
C GLY A 177 -17.01 -7.96 4.37
N GLU A 178 -16.11 -7.03 4.11
CA GLU A 178 -16.43 -5.67 3.65
C GLU A 178 -16.53 -5.60 2.12
N ASN A 179 -17.25 -4.61 1.64
CA ASN A 179 -17.37 -4.36 0.21
C ASN A 179 -16.41 -3.26 -0.23
N PRO A 180 -15.42 -3.55 -1.12
CA PRO A 180 -14.43 -2.56 -1.55
C PRO A 180 -15.05 -1.29 -2.15
N THR A 181 -16.15 -1.41 -2.90
CA THR A 181 -16.84 -0.27 -3.53
C THR A 181 -17.55 0.60 -2.48
N LYS A 182 -18.11 -0.01 -1.43
CA LYS A 182 -18.68 0.75 -0.30
C LYS A 182 -17.60 1.48 0.48
N MET A 183 -16.46 0.82 0.74
CA MET A 183 -15.31 1.45 1.38
C MET A 183 -14.80 2.64 0.57
N LEU A 184 -14.67 2.46 -0.76
CA LEU A 184 -14.31 3.54 -1.67
C LEU A 184 -15.26 4.75 -1.54
N SER A 185 -16.56 4.51 -1.56
CA SER A 185 -17.57 5.58 -1.48
C SER A 185 -17.52 6.32 -0.14
N ALA A 186 -17.28 5.63 0.97
CA ALA A 186 -17.25 6.20 2.31
C ALA A 186 -15.93 6.99 2.58
N LEU A 187 -14.81 6.45 2.16
CA LEU A 187 -13.50 7.06 2.38
C LEU A 187 -13.19 8.14 1.33
N GLY A 188 -13.69 7.99 0.11
CA GLY A 188 -13.64 9.01 -0.93
C GLY A 188 -12.22 9.51 -1.22
N SER A 189 -12.02 10.82 -1.27
CA SER A 189 -10.75 11.50 -1.57
C SER A 189 -9.63 11.24 -0.55
N SER A 190 -9.95 10.65 0.60
CA SER A 190 -8.94 10.23 1.58
C SER A 190 -8.19 8.96 1.15
N ILE A 191 -8.67 8.21 0.15
CA ILE A 191 -7.91 7.10 -0.44
C ILE A 191 -6.80 7.67 -1.32
N LYS A 192 -5.55 7.37 -0.98
CA LYS A 192 -4.35 7.83 -1.70
C LYS A 192 -3.68 6.72 -2.48
N HIS A 193 -3.98 5.47 -2.11
CA HIS A 193 -3.35 4.29 -2.67
C HIS A 193 -4.33 3.12 -2.67
N VAL A 194 -4.21 2.25 -3.66
CA VAL A 194 -5.04 1.04 -3.77
C VAL A 194 -4.14 -0.17 -4.05
N HIS A 195 -4.31 -1.22 -3.25
CA HIS A 195 -3.84 -2.56 -3.61
C HIS A 195 -4.98 -3.29 -4.31
N ILE A 196 -4.78 -3.61 -5.59
CA ILE A 196 -5.83 -4.19 -6.41
C ILE A 196 -5.54 -5.65 -6.75
N SER A 197 -6.56 -6.47 -6.63
CA SER A 197 -6.66 -7.84 -7.12
C SER A 197 -8.10 -8.12 -7.53
N ASP A 198 -8.31 -9.19 -8.28
CA ASP A 198 -9.66 -9.71 -8.51
C ASP A 198 -10.04 -10.70 -7.40
N HIS A 199 -11.33 -10.99 -7.27
CA HIS A 199 -11.87 -11.99 -6.35
C HIS A 199 -13.13 -12.64 -6.92
N GLY A 200 -13.45 -13.84 -6.46
CA GLY A 200 -14.62 -14.59 -6.90
C GLY A 200 -14.76 -15.91 -6.14
N GLN A 201 -15.53 -16.83 -6.69
CA GLN A 201 -15.80 -18.13 -6.03
C GLN A 201 -14.53 -18.99 -5.81
N TYR A 202 -13.45 -18.71 -6.55
CA TYR A 202 -12.20 -19.51 -6.48
C TYR A 202 -11.11 -18.89 -5.60
N GLY A 203 -11.31 -17.67 -5.11
CA GLY A 203 -10.34 -16.99 -4.25
C GLY A 203 -10.64 -15.52 -4.01
N ASP A 204 -9.93 -14.98 -3.04
CA ASP A 204 -10.01 -13.58 -2.63
C ASP A 204 -8.85 -12.72 -3.17
N CYS A 205 -7.89 -13.35 -3.85
CA CYS A 205 -6.72 -12.71 -4.43
C CYS A 205 -6.38 -13.39 -5.76
N MET A 206 -6.87 -12.84 -6.85
CA MET A 206 -6.78 -13.39 -8.19
C MET A 206 -6.25 -12.35 -9.18
N LEU A 207 -5.70 -12.82 -10.31
CA LEU A 207 -5.36 -11.94 -11.44
C LEU A 207 -6.60 -11.18 -11.92
N LEU A 208 -6.46 -9.92 -12.32
CA LEU A 208 -7.54 -9.11 -12.86
C LEU A 208 -8.17 -9.78 -14.09
N GLY A 209 -9.50 -9.91 -14.08
CA GLY A 209 -10.27 -10.57 -15.11
C GLY A 209 -10.45 -12.08 -14.88
N SER A 210 -9.91 -12.65 -13.79
CA SER A 210 -10.11 -14.07 -13.44
C SER A 210 -11.20 -14.33 -12.42
N GLY A 211 -11.75 -13.26 -11.82
CA GLY A 211 -12.83 -13.30 -10.84
C GLY A 211 -14.11 -12.63 -11.32
N ASN A 212 -14.87 -12.12 -10.37
CA ASN A 212 -16.16 -11.47 -10.59
C ASN A 212 -16.16 -9.99 -10.17
N PHE A 213 -15.04 -9.46 -9.70
CA PHE A 213 -14.95 -8.07 -9.27
C PHE A 213 -15.07 -7.13 -10.48
N GLN A 214 -15.93 -6.13 -10.36
CA GLN A 214 -16.14 -5.16 -11.43
C GLN A 214 -15.03 -4.11 -11.43
N VAL A 215 -13.79 -4.55 -11.71
CA VAL A 215 -12.57 -3.75 -11.61
C VAL A 215 -12.68 -2.42 -12.35
N LYS A 216 -13.18 -2.43 -13.60
CA LYS A 216 -13.33 -1.22 -14.40
C LYS A 216 -14.27 -0.21 -13.74
N ASN A 217 -15.42 -0.65 -13.22
CA ASN A 217 -16.36 0.22 -12.54
C ASN A 217 -15.78 0.78 -11.23
N PHE A 218 -15.02 -0.03 -10.51
CA PHE A 218 -14.30 0.40 -9.31
C PHE A 218 -13.27 1.48 -9.64
N LEU A 219 -12.43 1.28 -10.65
CA LEU A 219 -11.44 2.26 -11.09
C LEU A 219 -12.09 3.56 -11.60
N GLN A 220 -13.22 3.47 -12.30
CA GLN A 220 -13.99 4.63 -12.72
C GLN A 220 -14.50 5.46 -11.53
N SER A 221 -15.03 4.79 -10.51
CA SER A 221 -15.44 5.45 -9.27
C SER A 221 -14.24 6.05 -8.52
N LEU A 222 -13.11 5.31 -8.47
CA LEU A 222 -11.87 5.78 -7.83
C LEU A 222 -11.36 7.06 -8.51
N SER A 223 -11.36 7.12 -9.85
CA SER A 223 -10.90 8.30 -10.59
C SER A 223 -11.74 9.55 -10.32
N GLN A 224 -13.01 9.39 -9.96
CA GLN A 224 -13.89 10.50 -9.58
C GLN A 224 -13.59 11.02 -8.17
N PHE A 225 -13.29 10.13 -7.22
CA PHE A 225 -13.00 10.51 -5.83
C PHE A 225 -11.54 10.93 -5.61
N SER A 226 -10.61 10.23 -6.24
CA SER A 226 -9.16 10.39 -6.05
C SER A 226 -8.43 10.25 -7.39
N PRO A 227 -8.47 11.27 -8.25
CA PRO A 227 -7.94 11.19 -9.61
C PRO A 227 -6.43 10.91 -9.68
N ASP A 228 -5.67 11.28 -8.65
CA ASP A 228 -4.21 11.10 -8.58
C ASP A 228 -3.80 9.89 -7.74
N CYS A 229 -4.75 8.97 -7.49
CA CYS A 229 -4.49 7.76 -6.70
C CYS A 229 -3.56 6.80 -7.46
N THR A 230 -2.64 6.18 -6.72
CA THR A 230 -1.82 5.08 -7.24
C THR A 230 -2.53 3.75 -7.03
N VAL A 231 -2.48 2.87 -8.02
CA VAL A 231 -3.16 1.56 -8.03
C VAL A 231 -2.13 0.48 -8.32
N MET A 232 -1.76 -0.29 -7.29
CA MET A 232 -0.75 -1.34 -7.39
C MET A 232 -1.40 -2.73 -7.45
N LEU A 233 -1.03 -3.52 -8.44
CA LEU A 233 -1.25 -4.97 -8.34
C LEU A 233 -0.52 -5.48 -7.11
N GLU A 234 -1.26 -6.10 -6.20
CA GLU A 234 -0.70 -6.79 -5.05
C GLU A 234 -1.35 -8.16 -4.91
N LEU A 235 -0.63 -9.17 -5.36
CA LEU A 235 -1.06 -10.56 -5.42
C LEU A 235 -0.15 -11.44 -4.57
N TYR A 236 -0.71 -12.49 -3.98
CA TYR A 236 0.13 -13.53 -3.41
C TYR A 236 0.83 -14.33 -4.50
N ARG A 237 2.04 -14.81 -4.19
CA ARG A 237 2.89 -15.55 -5.12
C ARG A 237 2.20 -16.76 -5.77
N ASN A 238 1.25 -17.38 -5.07
CA ASN A 238 0.47 -18.52 -5.56
C ASN A 238 -0.73 -18.13 -6.43
N ALA A 239 -0.99 -16.85 -6.65
CA ALA A 239 -2.08 -16.39 -7.51
C ALA A 239 -1.71 -16.37 -9.01
N PHE A 240 -0.43 -16.59 -9.34
CA PHE A 240 0.09 -16.59 -10.72
C PHE A 240 1.26 -17.58 -10.86
N GLY A 241 1.56 -18.02 -12.08
CA GLY A 241 2.60 -19.00 -12.35
C GLY A 241 4.02 -18.43 -12.35
N CYS A 242 4.24 -17.35 -13.10
CA CYS A 242 5.56 -16.74 -13.26
C CYS A 242 5.47 -15.21 -13.35
N THR A 243 6.62 -14.51 -13.30
CA THR A 243 6.69 -13.05 -13.40
C THR A 243 6.03 -12.53 -14.69
N ALA A 244 6.10 -13.28 -15.79
CA ALA A 244 5.45 -12.86 -17.04
C ALA A 244 3.92 -12.76 -16.92
N ASP A 245 3.27 -13.66 -16.14
CA ASP A 245 1.81 -13.58 -15.90
C ASP A 245 1.46 -12.29 -15.14
N LEU A 246 2.28 -11.96 -14.13
CA LEU A 246 2.11 -10.72 -13.34
C LEU A 246 2.28 -9.49 -14.23
N VAL A 247 3.31 -9.46 -15.08
CA VAL A 247 3.56 -8.35 -16.03
C VAL A 247 2.42 -8.23 -17.05
N GLN A 248 1.93 -9.35 -17.58
CA GLN A 248 0.78 -9.34 -18.47
C GLN A 248 -0.47 -8.77 -17.77
N ASN A 249 -0.67 -9.12 -16.51
CA ASN A 249 -1.79 -8.59 -15.72
C ASN A 249 -1.63 -7.09 -15.39
N TYR A 250 -0.39 -6.63 -15.17
CA TYR A 250 -0.08 -5.19 -15.08
C TYR A 250 -0.48 -4.45 -16.37
N GLN A 251 -0.20 -5.02 -17.55
CA GLN A 251 -0.62 -4.43 -18.83
C GLN A 251 -2.16 -4.39 -18.96
N VAL A 252 -2.88 -5.37 -18.38
CA VAL A 252 -4.36 -5.32 -18.29
C VAL A 252 -4.78 -4.12 -17.45
N LEU A 253 -4.18 -3.92 -16.28
CA LEU A 253 -4.47 -2.77 -15.40
C LEU A 253 -4.18 -1.45 -16.12
N CYS A 254 -3.04 -1.31 -16.80
CA CYS A 254 -2.70 -0.11 -17.57
C CYS A 254 -3.76 0.22 -18.62
N ARG A 255 -4.22 -0.77 -19.41
CA ARG A 255 -5.29 -0.57 -20.40
C ARG A 255 -6.62 -0.16 -19.77
N MET A 256 -6.96 -0.72 -18.61
CA MET A 256 -8.17 -0.32 -17.88
C MET A 256 -8.07 1.15 -17.43
N VAL A 257 -6.95 1.55 -16.83
CA VAL A 257 -6.72 2.94 -16.39
C VAL A 257 -6.76 3.91 -17.57
N GLN A 258 -6.06 3.62 -18.67
CA GLN A 258 -6.09 4.45 -19.89
C GLN A 258 -7.48 4.57 -20.50
N SER A 259 -8.33 3.55 -20.37
CA SER A 259 -9.70 3.60 -20.92
C SER A 259 -10.68 4.45 -20.11
N LEU A 260 -10.23 5.06 -18.99
CA LEU A 260 -11.03 5.99 -18.17
C LEU A 260 -10.92 7.44 -18.62
N GLU A 261 -9.99 7.72 -19.52
CA GLU A 261 -9.80 9.02 -20.17
C GLU A 261 -10.80 9.20 -21.33
#